data_c15a97dbb064e7ede589c9eb98ebe32e
#
_entry.id   c15a97dbb064e7ede589c9eb98ebe32e
#
_cell.length_a   1.000
_cell.length_b   1.000
_cell.length_c   1.000
_cell.angle_alpha   90.00
_cell.angle_beta   90.00
_cell.angle_gamma   90.00
#
_symmetry.space_group_name_H-M   'P 1'
#
loop_
_entity.id
_entity.type
_entity.pdbx_description
1 polymer ?
#
loop_
_entity_poly.entity_id
_entity_poly.type
_entity_poly.pdbx_seq_one_letter_code
_entity_poly.pdbx_strand_id
1 'polypeptide(L)'
;YSVMDRREELGKGDGSTKDFTFTSTSKYGSAYPFKQKRTRIYADRVLVAEDNGSGVIAGSFPLGGSPCVVSGTVEYPTGVVSVNFSVAPASEMELHVGFDVDIEANPELIPRVDHRMESRTLYPHESAIAGNATVQAIWALRREIGQDIENLTMQALRNILAADKDRKHLNDMWFHAKDVVEWNRTCSESLTLRE
;
A
#
# COMPACT_ATOMS: atom_id res chain seq x y z
N TYR A 1 -6.65 7.25 -2.96
CA TYR A 1 -8.02 6.74 -3.16
C TYR A 1 -8.97 7.89 -2.87
N SER A 2 -9.60 8.42 -3.93
CA SER A 2 -10.67 9.38 -3.74
C SER A 2 -11.96 8.62 -3.42
N VAL A 3 -12.61 8.96 -2.32
CA VAL A 3 -13.94 8.42 -1.98
C VAL A 3 -15.01 9.08 -2.85
N MET A 4 -14.65 10.21 -3.48
CA MET A 4 -15.57 11.10 -4.17
C MET A 4 -15.87 10.70 -5.62
N ASP A 5 -14.93 10.05 -6.31
CA ASP A 5 -15.13 9.62 -7.71
C ASP A 5 -14.61 8.19 -7.86
N ARG A 6 -15.51 7.25 -7.93
CA ARG A 6 -15.20 5.84 -8.12
C ARG A 6 -15.66 5.36 -9.46
N ARG A 7 -14.85 4.51 -10.06
CA ARG A 7 -15.21 3.80 -11.29
C ARG A 7 -15.02 2.31 -11.06
N GLU A 8 -16.10 1.58 -11.20
CA GLU A 8 -16.13 0.14 -10.96
C GLU A 8 -16.62 -0.59 -12.19
N GLU A 9 -16.19 -1.81 -12.34
CA GLU A 9 -16.63 -2.67 -13.43
C GLU A 9 -18.10 -3.03 -13.24
N LEU A 10 -18.92 -2.72 -14.24
CA LEU A 10 -20.31 -3.12 -14.31
C LEU A 10 -20.44 -4.52 -14.94
N GLY A 11 -19.54 -4.85 -15.84
CA GLY A 11 -19.46 -6.13 -16.54
C GLY A 11 -18.79 -6.00 -17.90
N LYS A 12 -18.74 -7.13 -18.61
CA LYS A 12 -18.26 -7.15 -19.99
C LYS A 12 -19.38 -7.55 -20.94
N GLY A 13 -19.40 -6.93 -22.10
CA GLY A 13 -20.30 -7.31 -23.19
C GLY A 13 -20.01 -8.74 -23.65
N ASP A 14 -21.06 -9.49 -23.95
CA ASP A 14 -21.00 -10.84 -24.50
C ASP A 14 -21.73 -10.94 -25.85
N GLY A 15 -22.23 -9.81 -26.35
CA GLY A 15 -23.04 -9.75 -27.57
C GLY A 15 -24.47 -10.22 -27.41
N SER A 16 -24.91 -10.66 -26.24
CA SER A 16 -26.23 -11.24 -25.98
C SER A 16 -26.96 -10.57 -24.82
N THR A 17 -26.25 -10.31 -23.72
CA THR A 17 -26.80 -9.72 -22.49
C THR A 17 -27.03 -8.22 -22.66
N LYS A 18 -28.19 -7.77 -22.25
CA LYS A 18 -28.58 -6.34 -22.32
C LYS A 18 -28.70 -5.70 -20.94
N ASP A 19 -28.92 -6.50 -19.91
CA ASP A 19 -29.15 -6.05 -18.55
C ASP A 19 -27.92 -6.25 -17.69
N PHE A 20 -27.46 -5.18 -17.07
CA PHE A 20 -26.32 -5.17 -16.17
C PHE A 20 -26.71 -4.52 -14.85
N THR A 21 -26.28 -5.11 -13.75
CA THR A 21 -26.59 -4.60 -12.41
C THR A 21 -25.30 -4.52 -11.59
N PHE A 22 -25.09 -3.36 -11.00
CA PHE A 22 -24.03 -3.14 -10.03
C PHE A 22 -24.65 -2.95 -8.64
N THR A 23 -24.06 -3.58 -7.64
CA THR A 23 -24.49 -3.43 -6.25
C THR A 23 -23.28 -3.12 -5.39
N SER A 24 -23.29 -1.98 -4.71
CA SER A 24 -22.19 -1.54 -3.85
C SER A 24 -21.90 -2.52 -2.72
N THR A 25 -22.94 -3.12 -2.13
CA THR A 25 -22.82 -4.12 -1.06
C THR A 25 -22.06 -5.36 -1.52
N SER A 26 -22.29 -5.82 -2.76
CA SER A 26 -21.58 -6.98 -3.31
C SER A 26 -20.10 -6.73 -3.48
N LYS A 27 -19.71 -5.48 -3.82
CA LYS A 27 -18.32 -5.08 -4.08
C LYS A 27 -17.56 -4.73 -2.80
N TYR A 28 -18.20 -4.02 -1.87
CA TYR A 28 -17.54 -3.44 -0.70
C TYR A 28 -17.95 -4.07 0.65
N GLY A 29 -18.89 -5.01 0.63
CA GLY A 29 -19.42 -5.65 1.85
C GLY A 29 -20.41 -4.79 2.65
N SER A 30 -20.60 -3.53 2.26
CA SER A 30 -21.55 -2.60 2.87
C SER A 30 -22.20 -1.71 1.82
N ALA A 31 -23.38 -1.17 2.11
CA ALA A 31 -24.06 -0.26 1.22
C ALA A 31 -23.33 1.10 1.22
N TYR A 32 -23.02 1.59 0.01
CA TYR A 32 -22.44 2.91 -0.21
C TYR A 32 -23.54 3.80 -0.80
N PRO A 33 -23.98 4.84 -0.10
CA PRO A 33 -24.94 5.78 -0.67
C PRO A 33 -24.31 6.58 -1.81
N PHE A 34 -25.03 6.72 -2.91
CA PHE A 34 -24.59 7.47 -4.09
C PHE A 34 -25.12 8.89 -4.06
N LYS A 35 -24.30 9.82 -4.53
CA LYS A 35 -24.69 11.21 -4.67
C LYS A 35 -25.56 11.40 -5.92
N GLN A 36 -26.66 12.15 -5.79
CA GLN A 36 -27.57 12.43 -6.89
C GLN A 36 -26.88 13.16 -8.05
N LYS A 37 -27.25 12.85 -9.27
CA LYS A 37 -26.68 13.40 -10.52
C LYS A 37 -25.20 13.09 -10.74
N ARG A 38 -24.66 12.10 -10.06
CA ARG A 38 -23.22 11.76 -10.15
C ARG A 38 -22.96 10.36 -10.62
N THR A 39 -24.01 9.61 -10.95
CA THR A 39 -23.84 8.27 -11.51
C THR A 39 -23.74 8.35 -13.03
N ARG A 40 -22.72 7.71 -13.57
CA ARG A 40 -22.38 7.73 -14.99
C ARG A 40 -22.04 6.34 -15.47
N ILE A 41 -22.47 6.02 -16.69
CA ILE A 41 -22.15 4.73 -17.32
C ILE A 41 -21.17 4.97 -18.46
N TYR A 42 -20.13 4.15 -18.49
CA TYR A 42 -19.08 4.17 -19.50
C TYR A 42 -19.05 2.86 -20.25
N ALA A 43 -18.89 2.93 -21.56
CA ALA A 43 -18.60 1.80 -22.43
C ALA A 43 -17.26 2.08 -23.13
N ASP A 44 -16.29 1.18 -23.02
CA ASP A 44 -14.91 1.36 -23.53
C ASP A 44 -14.31 2.74 -23.18
N ARG A 45 -14.53 3.18 -21.93
CA ARG A 45 -14.08 4.48 -21.38
C ARG A 45 -14.80 5.71 -21.96
N VAL A 46 -15.79 5.52 -22.82
CA VAL A 46 -16.63 6.60 -23.36
C VAL A 46 -17.89 6.72 -22.50
N LEU A 47 -18.24 7.95 -22.13
CA LEU A 47 -19.48 8.22 -21.41
C LEU A 47 -20.68 7.96 -22.31
N VAL A 48 -21.59 7.06 -21.89
CA VAL A 48 -22.75 6.64 -22.69
C VAL A 48 -24.09 6.99 -22.06
N ALA A 49 -24.15 7.14 -20.74
CA ALA A 49 -25.36 7.55 -20.04
C ALA A 49 -25.06 8.25 -18.73
N GLU A 50 -25.95 9.13 -18.30
CA GLU A 50 -25.86 9.88 -17.04
C GLU A 50 -27.19 9.83 -16.27
N ASP A 51 -27.07 9.97 -14.95
CA ASP A 51 -28.19 10.08 -14.03
C ASP A 51 -28.79 11.49 -14.06
N ASN A 52 -30.13 11.60 -14.16
CA ASN A 52 -30.86 12.85 -14.16
C ASN A 52 -31.07 13.47 -12.76
N GLY A 53 -30.72 12.74 -11.69
CA GLY A 53 -30.92 13.14 -10.31
C GLY A 53 -32.23 12.70 -9.68
N SER A 54 -33.09 12.03 -10.43
CA SER A 54 -34.32 11.40 -9.95
C SER A 54 -34.22 9.86 -9.88
N GLY A 55 -33.00 9.34 -9.99
CA GLY A 55 -32.75 7.90 -10.00
C GLY A 55 -32.95 7.25 -11.37
N VAL A 56 -33.03 8.02 -12.42
CA VAL A 56 -33.17 7.50 -13.80
C VAL A 56 -31.88 7.79 -14.58
N ILE A 57 -31.31 6.75 -15.15
CA ILE A 57 -30.17 6.84 -16.06
C ILE A 57 -30.71 6.84 -17.49
N ALA A 58 -30.25 7.78 -18.31
CA ALA A 58 -30.59 7.88 -19.71
C ALA A 58 -29.39 8.30 -20.54
N GLY A 59 -29.28 7.75 -21.73
CA GLY A 59 -28.24 8.09 -22.68
C GLY A 59 -28.35 7.34 -23.99
N SER A 60 -27.50 7.67 -24.93
CA SER A 60 -27.40 6.93 -26.19
C SER A 60 -25.98 7.06 -26.77
N PHE A 61 -25.53 6.02 -27.43
CA PHE A 61 -24.26 6.03 -28.14
C PHE A 61 -24.34 5.16 -29.40
N PRO A 62 -23.51 5.40 -30.40
CA PRO A 62 -23.48 4.58 -31.60
C PRO A 62 -22.79 3.24 -31.32
N LEU A 63 -23.49 2.14 -31.58
CA LEU A 63 -22.95 0.80 -31.48
C LEU A 63 -23.14 0.05 -32.80
N GLY A 64 -22.04 -0.31 -33.49
CA GLY A 64 -22.10 -1.00 -34.77
C GLY A 64 -22.84 -0.25 -35.87
N GLY A 65 -22.86 1.10 -35.83
CA GLY A 65 -23.55 1.94 -36.81
C GLY A 65 -25.03 2.21 -36.51
N SER A 66 -25.58 1.64 -35.45
CA SER A 66 -26.95 1.91 -34.98
C SER A 66 -26.93 2.60 -33.61
N PRO A 67 -27.89 3.50 -33.34
CA PRO A 67 -27.94 4.13 -32.01
C PRO A 67 -28.41 3.11 -30.96
N CYS A 68 -27.57 2.88 -29.96
CA CYS A 68 -27.91 2.09 -28.80
C CYS A 68 -28.41 3.03 -27.71
N VAL A 69 -29.66 2.88 -27.29
CA VAL A 69 -30.24 3.63 -26.18
C VAL A 69 -29.93 2.89 -24.88
N VAL A 70 -29.43 3.64 -23.90
CA VAL A 70 -29.12 3.16 -22.56
C VAL A 70 -30.17 3.73 -21.61
N SER A 71 -30.84 2.89 -20.87
CA SER A 71 -31.80 3.26 -19.83
C SER A 71 -31.51 2.50 -18.57
N GLY A 72 -31.80 3.10 -17.41
CA GLY A 72 -31.50 2.43 -16.15
C GLY A 72 -32.09 3.17 -14.95
N THR A 73 -31.86 2.57 -13.78
CA THR A 73 -32.27 3.13 -12.50
C THR A 73 -31.13 3.10 -11.50
N VAL A 74 -31.09 4.11 -10.63
CA VAL A 74 -30.16 4.21 -9.51
C VAL A 74 -30.95 4.30 -8.22
N GLU A 75 -30.61 3.45 -7.28
CA GLU A 75 -31.09 3.52 -5.92
C GLU A 75 -30.00 4.13 -5.04
N TYR A 76 -30.12 5.42 -4.73
CA TYR A 76 -29.06 6.17 -4.04
C TYR A 76 -28.69 5.66 -2.66
N PRO A 77 -29.65 5.30 -1.76
CA PRO A 77 -29.30 4.89 -0.40
C PRO A 77 -28.55 3.55 -0.34
N THR A 78 -28.86 2.65 -1.25
CA THR A 78 -28.30 1.29 -1.30
C THR A 78 -27.09 1.17 -2.24
N GLY A 79 -26.93 2.14 -3.14
CA GLY A 79 -25.90 2.14 -4.17
C GLY A 79 -26.10 0.97 -5.18
N VAL A 80 -27.35 0.74 -5.59
CA VAL A 80 -27.70 -0.23 -6.64
C VAL A 80 -27.94 0.52 -7.94
N VAL A 81 -27.32 0.04 -9.00
CA VAL A 81 -27.49 0.57 -10.36
C VAL A 81 -27.89 -0.56 -11.28
N SER A 82 -29.02 -0.40 -11.96
CA SER A 82 -29.48 -1.34 -12.98
C SER A 82 -29.56 -0.61 -14.32
N VAL A 83 -28.91 -1.18 -15.34
CA VAL A 83 -28.79 -0.58 -16.67
C VAL A 83 -29.24 -1.57 -17.72
N ASN A 84 -30.06 -1.11 -18.66
CA ASN A 84 -30.50 -1.86 -19.83
C ASN A 84 -30.02 -1.20 -21.12
N PHE A 85 -29.45 -1.95 -22.01
CA PHE A 85 -29.03 -1.55 -23.34
C PHE A 85 -30.04 -2.01 -24.40
N SER A 86 -30.48 -1.14 -25.27
CA SER A 86 -31.41 -1.51 -26.36
C SER A 86 -30.79 -2.54 -27.33
N VAL A 87 -29.47 -2.47 -27.52
CA VAL A 87 -28.66 -3.40 -28.31
C VAL A 87 -27.61 -3.99 -27.36
N ALA A 88 -27.43 -5.31 -27.40
CA ALA A 88 -26.43 -5.97 -26.56
C ALA A 88 -25.03 -5.44 -26.86
N PRO A 89 -24.26 -5.06 -25.84
CA PRO A 89 -22.88 -4.62 -26.01
C PRO A 89 -22.03 -5.69 -26.69
N ALA A 90 -21.12 -5.26 -27.56
CA ALA A 90 -20.26 -6.17 -28.30
C ALA A 90 -19.43 -7.05 -27.36
N SER A 91 -19.03 -8.23 -27.82
CA SER A 91 -18.14 -9.09 -27.06
C SER A 91 -16.87 -8.36 -26.66
N GLU A 92 -16.44 -8.55 -25.40
CA GLU A 92 -15.27 -7.92 -24.77
C GLU A 92 -15.37 -6.40 -24.52
N MET A 93 -16.51 -5.75 -24.82
CA MET A 93 -16.72 -4.34 -24.48
C MET A 93 -16.74 -4.16 -22.97
N GLU A 94 -15.85 -3.33 -22.44
CA GLU A 94 -15.76 -3.06 -21.00
C GLU A 94 -16.82 -2.02 -20.58
N LEU A 95 -17.68 -2.43 -19.66
CA LEU A 95 -18.71 -1.57 -19.10
C LEU A 95 -18.33 -1.17 -17.69
N HIS A 96 -18.34 0.13 -17.40
CA HIS A 96 -18.02 0.66 -16.08
C HIS A 96 -19.10 1.60 -15.59
N VAL A 97 -19.31 1.58 -14.28
CA VAL A 97 -20.13 2.53 -13.56
C VAL A 97 -19.23 3.50 -12.79
N GLY A 98 -19.38 4.79 -13.03
CA GLY A 98 -18.76 5.86 -12.25
C GLY A 98 -19.76 6.46 -11.30
N PHE A 99 -19.40 6.71 -10.05
CA PHE A 99 -20.28 7.32 -9.07
C PHE A 99 -19.49 8.07 -8.00
N ASP A 100 -20.11 9.09 -7.43
CA ASP A 100 -19.63 9.76 -6.23
C ASP A 100 -20.36 9.19 -5.01
N VAL A 101 -19.62 8.93 -3.94
CA VAL A 101 -20.19 8.49 -2.68
C VAL A 101 -20.75 9.68 -1.90
N ASP A 102 -21.95 9.54 -1.37
CA ASP A 102 -22.56 10.54 -0.51
C ASP A 102 -22.05 10.40 0.92
N ILE A 103 -21.00 11.16 1.23
CA ILE A 103 -20.38 11.19 2.56
C ILE A 103 -21.22 11.96 3.59
N GLU A 104 -22.20 12.77 3.13
CA GLU A 104 -23.12 13.47 4.05
C GLU A 104 -24.14 12.48 4.63
N ALA A 105 -24.56 11.51 3.79
CA ALA A 105 -25.45 10.44 4.24
C ALA A 105 -24.73 9.42 5.14
N ASN A 106 -23.44 9.17 4.91
CA ASN A 106 -22.62 8.26 5.74
C ASN A 106 -21.21 8.81 5.99
N PRO A 107 -21.01 9.63 7.04
CA PRO A 107 -19.71 10.23 7.37
C PRO A 107 -18.62 9.22 7.77
N GLU A 108 -18.99 7.97 8.11
CA GLU A 108 -18.02 6.93 8.46
C GLU A 108 -17.20 6.45 7.26
N LEU A 109 -17.68 6.72 6.04
CA LEU A 109 -16.96 6.41 4.80
C LEU A 109 -15.80 7.38 4.51
N ILE A 110 -15.67 8.46 5.29
CA ILE A 110 -14.54 9.38 5.15
C ILE A 110 -13.28 8.69 5.69
N PRO A 111 -12.23 8.54 4.86
CA PRO A 111 -10.96 7.97 5.33
C PRO A 111 -10.39 8.81 6.47
N ARG A 112 -10.18 8.18 7.61
CA ARG A 112 -9.52 8.82 8.77
C ARG A 112 -8.07 8.38 8.81
N VAL A 113 -7.18 9.32 9.06
CA VAL A 113 -5.76 9.05 9.29
C VAL A 113 -5.49 9.28 10.76
N ASP A 114 -5.24 8.21 11.49
CA ASP A 114 -4.84 8.29 12.88
C ASP A 114 -3.31 8.26 12.96
N HIS A 115 -2.75 9.25 13.63
CA HIS A 115 -1.34 9.30 13.95
C HIS A 115 -1.11 8.61 15.29
N ARG A 116 -0.46 7.45 15.26
CA ARG A 116 -0.03 6.77 16.46
C ARG A 116 1.43 7.08 16.73
N MET A 117 1.70 7.77 17.82
CA MET A 117 3.05 7.98 18.33
C MET A 117 3.42 6.86 19.28
N GLU A 118 4.48 6.13 18.99
CA GLU A 118 5.09 5.17 19.90
C GLU A 118 6.41 5.74 20.41
N SER A 119 6.54 5.89 21.71
CA SER A 119 7.80 6.23 22.35
C SER A 119 8.44 4.96 22.91
N ARG A 120 9.72 4.76 22.63
CA ARG A 120 10.52 3.70 23.23
C ARG A 120 11.59 4.32 24.12
N THR A 121 11.68 3.86 25.35
CA THR A 121 12.75 4.26 26.24
C THR A 121 13.98 3.43 25.92
N LEU A 122 15.07 4.09 25.56
CA LEU A 122 16.37 3.45 25.40
C LEU A 122 17.12 3.53 26.70
N TYR A 123 17.50 2.38 27.21
CA TYR A 123 18.37 2.29 28.37
C TYR A 123 19.82 2.21 27.89
N PRO A 124 20.68 3.17 28.28
CA PRO A 124 22.10 3.07 27.93
C PRO A 124 22.76 1.90 28.67
N HIS A 125 23.49 1.09 27.96
CA HIS A 125 24.32 0.06 28.53
C HIS A 125 25.72 0.60 28.79
N GLU A 126 26.20 0.41 29.98
CA GLU A 126 27.57 0.75 30.34
C GLU A 126 28.51 -0.36 29.84
N SER A 127 29.59 0.04 29.15
CA SER A 127 30.66 -0.84 28.74
C SER A 127 31.94 -0.40 29.47
N ALA A 128 32.47 -1.26 30.32
CA ALA A 128 33.69 -1.00 31.05
C ALA A 128 34.78 -2.01 30.66
N ILE A 129 35.98 -1.51 30.39
CA ILE A 129 37.17 -2.30 30.12
C ILE A 129 38.28 -1.84 31.06
N ALA A 130 38.93 -2.77 31.73
CA ALA A 130 40.06 -2.47 32.59
C ALA A 130 41.34 -3.10 32.03
N GLY A 131 42.41 -2.36 32.06
CA GLY A 131 43.73 -2.84 31.72
C GLY A 131 44.69 -2.65 32.88
N ASN A 132 45.46 -3.67 33.19
CA ASN A 132 46.49 -3.64 34.24
C ASN A 132 47.87 -3.70 33.62
N ALA A 133 48.75 -2.80 34.04
CA ALA A 133 50.15 -2.85 33.67
C ALA A 133 51.01 -2.84 34.94
N THR A 134 52.03 -3.68 34.97
CA THR A 134 52.98 -3.69 36.09
C THR A 134 54.03 -2.61 35.91
N VAL A 135 54.53 -2.05 37.03
CA VAL A 135 55.54 -0.98 37.00
C VAL A 135 56.79 -1.48 36.27
N GLN A 136 57.14 -2.76 36.38
CA GLN A 136 58.30 -3.35 35.69
C GLN A 136 58.08 -3.37 34.16
N ALA A 137 56.89 -3.70 33.70
CA ALA A 137 56.59 -3.69 32.29
C ALA A 137 56.61 -2.25 31.70
N ILE A 138 56.18 -1.26 32.48
CA ILE A 138 56.25 0.17 32.10
C ILE A 138 57.72 0.61 31.92
N TRP A 139 58.59 0.27 32.87
CA TRP A 139 60.00 0.59 32.81
C TRP A 139 60.72 -0.10 31.67
N ALA A 140 60.48 -1.40 31.45
CA ALA A 140 61.10 -2.18 30.39
C ALA A 140 60.75 -1.62 28.99
N LEU A 141 59.48 -1.38 28.74
CA LEU A 141 59.00 -0.87 27.45
C LEU A 141 59.50 0.56 27.14
N ARG A 142 59.55 1.41 28.14
CA ARG A 142 60.08 2.78 27.98
C ARG A 142 61.58 2.77 27.70
N ARG A 143 62.31 1.83 28.29
CA ARG A 143 63.77 1.70 28.14
C ARG A 143 64.20 1.05 26.85
N GLU A 144 63.45 0.00 26.41
CA GLU A 144 63.86 -0.79 25.25
C GLU A 144 63.22 -0.31 23.94
N ILE A 145 61.99 0.19 23.96
CA ILE A 145 61.21 0.54 22.76
C ILE A 145 60.97 2.06 22.68
N GLY A 146 61.18 2.80 23.76
CA GLY A 146 60.94 4.27 23.80
C GLY A 146 59.48 4.66 23.70
N GLN A 147 58.55 3.68 23.85
CA GLN A 147 57.12 3.92 23.77
C GLN A 147 56.49 4.00 25.15
N ASP A 148 55.48 4.81 25.28
CA ASP A 148 54.72 5.00 26.49
C ASP A 148 53.62 3.93 26.58
N ILE A 149 53.71 3.06 27.57
CA ILE A 149 52.79 1.92 27.78
C ILE A 149 51.33 2.43 27.92
N GLU A 150 51.15 3.60 28.52
CA GLU A 150 49.83 4.20 28.72
C GLU A 150 49.12 4.44 27.38
N ASN A 151 49.83 5.02 26.42
CA ASN A 151 49.26 5.29 25.10
C ASN A 151 48.98 4.00 24.33
N LEU A 152 49.83 3.03 24.39
CA LEU A 152 49.70 1.75 23.71
C LEU A 152 48.54 0.93 24.31
N THR A 153 48.41 0.92 25.64
CA THR A 153 47.30 0.29 26.34
C THR A 153 45.99 0.97 26.04
N MET A 154 45.97 2.32 26.03
CA MET A 154 44.77 3.10 25.69
C MET A 154 44.32 2.86 24.23
N GLN A 155 45.25 2.72 23.28
CA GLN A 155 44.92 2.37 21.90
C GLN A 155 44.34 0.95 21.81
N ALA A 156 44.94 -0.02 22.48
CA ALA A 156 44.42 -1.39 22.51
C ALA A 156 43.01 -1.46 23.12
N LEU A 157 42.80 -0.79 24.26
CA LEU A 157 41.49 -0.73 24.92
C LEU A 157 40.41 -0.04 24.04
N ARG A 158 40.76 1.03 23.35
CA ARG A 158 39.87 1.68 22.42
C ARG A 158 39.45 0.76 21.26
N ASN A 159 40.38 0.03 20.69
CA ASN A 159 40.12 -0.92 19.62
C ASN A 159 39.22 -2.06 20.07
N ILE A 160 39.45 -2.60 21.26
CA ILE A 160 38.63 -3.68 21.85
C ILE A 160 37.21 -3.14 22.13
N LEU A 161 37.12 -1.95 22.70
CA LEU A 161 35.81 -1.33 22.98
C LEU A 161 35.00 -1.02 21.70
N ALA A 162 35.68 -0.57 20.64
CA ALA A 162 35.05 -0.33 19.35
C ALA A 162 34.54 -1.66 18.76
N ALA A 163 35.37 -2.70 18.76
CA ALA A 163 34.97 -4.02 18.27
C ALA A 163 33.78 -4.63 19.06
N ASP A 164 33.73 -4.42 20.37
CA ASP A 164 32.63 -4.89 21.21
C ASP A 164 31.31 -4.13 20.88
N LYS A 165 31.40 -2.82 20.70
CA LYS A 165 30.25 -2.02 20.27
C LYS A 165 29.75 -2.42 18.88
N ASP A 166 30.66 -2.60 17.93
CA ASP A 166 30.29 -3.03 16.57
C ASP A 166 29.60 -4.39 16.57
N ARG A 167 30.11 -5.32 17.38
CA ARG A 167 29.49 -6.64 17.56
C ARG A 167 28.09 -6.54 18.15
N LYS A 168 27.90 -5.68 19.16
CA LYS A 168 26.58 -5.45 19.74
C LYS A 168 25.60 -4.86 18.72
N HIS A 169 26.03 -3.83 17.97
CA HIS A 169 25.20 -3.23 16.93
C HIS A 169 24.82 -4.24 15.84
N LEU A 170 25.75 -5.08 15.41
CA LEU A 170 25.47 -6.14 14.43
C LEU A 170 24.47 -7.17 14.97
N ASN A 171 24.62 -7.57 16.22
CA ASN A 171 23.67 -8.48 16.85
C ASN A 171 22.28 -7.85 16.99
N ASP A 172 22.21 -6.59 17.42
CA ASP A 172 20.94 -5.88 17.55
C ASP A 172 20.26 -5.73 16.20
N MET A 173 20.99 -5.40 15.15
CA MET A 173 20.45 -5.36 13.79
C MET A 173 19.96 -6.74 13.33
N TRP A 174 20.73 -7.80 13.59
CA TRP A 174 20.36 -9.17 13.23
C TRP A 174 19.06 -9.63 13.92
N PHE A 175 18.93 -9.39 15.22
CA PHE A 175 17.77 -9.84 16.00
C PHE A 175 16.53 -8.98 15.78
N HIS A 176 16.68 -7.71 15.34
CA HIS A 176 15.56 -6.81 15.11
C HIS A 176 15.21 -6.64 13.63
N ALA A 177 15.93 -7.27 12.72
CA ALA A 177 15.59 -7.28 11.30
C ALA A 177 14.28 -8.04 11.08
N LYS A 178 13.29 -7.37 10.51
CA LYS A 178 11.99 -7.97 10.16
C LYS A 178 12.08 -8.86 8.93
N ASP A 179 12.94 -8.47 7.99
CA ASP A 179 13.10 -9.15 6.71
C ASP A 179 14.55 -9.57 6.54
N VAL A 180 14.76 -10.86 6.31
CA VAL A 180 16.07 -11.43 6.01
C VAL A 180 16.08 -11.80 4.53
N VAL A 181 16.91 -11.10 3.76
CA VAL A 181 17.17 -11.45 2.36
C VAL A 181 18.40 -12.33 2.29
N GLU A 182 18.23 -13.59 1.94
CA GLU A 182 19.34 -14.49 1.66
C GLU A 182 19.87 -14.22 0.25
N TRP A 183 21.07 -13.69 0.17
CA TRP A 183 21.75 -13.53 -1.11
C TRP A 183 22.69 -14.70 -1.36
N ASN A 184 22.36 -15.52 -2.36
CA ASN A 184 23.21 -16.62 -2.77
C ASN A 184 24.16 -16.15 -3.89
N ARG A 185 25.46 -16.23 -3.62
CA ARG A 185 26.52 -15.86 -4.57
C ARG A 185 26.72 -16.88 -5.69
N THR A 186 26.25 -18.09 -5.49
CA THR A 186 26.25 -19.12 -6.55
C THR A 186 25.03 -18.92 -7.45
N CYS A 187 25.28 -18.52 -8.67
CA CYS A 187 24.27 -18.44 -9.70
C CYS A 187 23.72 -19.84 -9.99
N SER A 188 22.70 -20.28 -9.26
CA SER A 188 21.92 -21.44 -9.62
C SER A 188 20.63 -20.99 -10.31
N GLU A 189 20.29 -21.67 -11.38
CA GLU A 189 19.29 -21.34 -12.37
C GLU A 189 17.83 -21.27 -11.90
N SER A 190 17.56 -21.09 -10.62
CA SER A 190 16.17 -21.00 -10.13
C SER A 190 16.01 -19.96 -9.03
N LEU A 191 16.01 -18.70 -9.41
CA LEU A 191 15.38 -17.65 -8.64
C LEU A 191 13.87 -17.68 -8.92
N THR A 192 13.15 -18.55 -8.25
CA THR A 192 11.71 -18.39 -8.11
C THR A 192 11.48 -17.35 -7.01
N LEU A 193 11.09 -16.15 -7.41
CA LEU A 193 10.47 -15.18 -6.54
C LEU A 193 9.23 -15.87 -5.94
N ARG A 194 9.24 -16.13 -4.63
CA ARG A 194 8.03 -16.47 -3.90
C ARG A 194 7.34 -15.13 -3.59
N GLU A 195 6.18 -14.96 -4.23
CA GLU A 195 5.20 -13.96 -3.87
C GLU A 195 4.67 -14.17 -2.43
#